data_d47b172007728b16a92cbf9f3b54f52c
#
_entry.id   d47b172007728b16a92cbf9f3b54f52c
#
_cell.length_a   1.000
_cell.length_b   1.000
_cell.length_c   1.000
_cell.angle_alpha   90.00
_cell.angle_beta   90.00
_cell.angle_gamma   90.00
#
_symmetry.space_group_name_H-M   'P 1'
#
loop_
_entity.id
_entity.type
_entity.pdbx_description
1 polymer ?
#
loop_
_entity_poly.entity_id
_entity_poly.type
_entity_poly.pdbx_seq_one_letter_code
_entity_poly.pdbx_strand_id
1 'polypeptide(L)'
;SFTGDKKLLYKANYCLRTALRILLPIATFRATNPDELYAQLKRLDWSAWMRSGDSFAFDTVVYSEAFTHSKYVGYRAKDALVDYFVERGENRPSVRLDNPDRLFHIHIAHDEVTLALDSSGESLHKRGWRVAQTEAPMSEVLAAGILMLADWDGSTDFVDPMCGSGTLLIEAALIARGIAPGSFRRSFAFQRWLDYDAGLFDLVKEEAASLLRPFEHHIYGSDNSIEAVKVARYNVRTAGLDDIITVAHRAMQDCPAPEAPVLLVTNPPYGERLRPRSIEDLYRMIGERLKHNYAGSKAWIIAYKPEHFDSIGLRQNVRIKMLNGSLEC
;
A
#
# COMPACT_ATOMS: atom_id res chain seq x y z
N SER A 1 5.32 3.01 15.28
CA SER A 1 5.79 1.70 15.78
C SER A 1 4.78 1.14 16.77
N PHE A 2 4.80 -0.19 16.95
CA PHE A 2 4.00 -0.89 17.96
C PHE A 2 4.84 -2.04 18.54
N THR A 3 4.46 -2.49 19.73
CA THR A 3 5.09 -3.63 20.43
C THR A 3 4.06 -4.74 20.54
N GLY A 4 4.48 -5.98 20.32
CA GLY A 4 3.60 -7.13 20.41
C GLY A 4 4.33 -8.45 20.17
N ASP A 5 3.55 -9.51 20.15
CA ASP A 5 4.02 -10.87 19.92
C ASP A 5 4.01 -11.25 18.42
N LYS A 6 4.36 -12.48 18.13
CA LYS A 6 4.35 -13.06 16.77
C LYS A 6 2.95 -13.03 16.14
N LYS A 7 1.91 -13.25 16.94
CA LYS A 7 0.51 -13.16 16.47
C LYS A 7 0.18 -11.77 15.95
N LEU A 8 0.60 -10.73 16.67
CA LEU A 8 0.39 -9.34 16.24
C LEU A 8 1.17 -9.03 14.98
N LEU A 9 2.41 -9.55 14.81
CA LEU A 9 3.18 -9.39 13.58
C LEU A 9 2.46 -10.01 12.38
N TYR A 10 1.94 -11.21 12.51
CA TYR A 10 1.15 -11.88 11.46
C TYR A 10 -0.12 -11.10 11.14
N LYS A 11 -0.86 -10.69 12.19
CA LYS A 11 -2.08 -9.88 12.05
C LYS A 11 -1.81 -8.53 11.38
N ALA A 12 -0.71 -7.87 11.72
CA ALA A 12 -0.31 -6.62 11.08
C ALA A 12 -0.07 -6.78 9.57
N ASN A 13 0.63 -7.85 9.16
CA ASN A 13 0.83 -8.14 7.74
C ASN A 13 -0.48 -8.48 7.01
N TYR A 14 -1.36 -9.21 7.66
CA TYR A 14 -2.59 -9.72 7.03
C TYR A 14 -3.71 -8.67 6.97
N CYS A 15 -3.84 -7.85 8.02
CA CYS A 15 -5.00 -6.99 8.20
C CYS A 15 -4.75 -5.50 7.96
N LEU A 16 -3.51 -4.98 8.06
CA LEU A 16 -3.26 -3.55 7.91
C LEU A 16 -3.46 -3.10 6.46
N ARG A 17 -4.21 -2.00 6.30
CA ARG A 17 -4.58 -1.46 4.99
C ARG A 17 -3.62 -0.39 4.48
N THR A 18 -2.96 0.33 5.40
CA THR A 18 -2.14 1.51 5.09
C THR A 18 -0.63 1.30 5.25
N ALA A 19 -0.20 0.11 5.65
CA ALA A 19 1.21 -0.25 5.74
C ALA A 19 1.75 -0.74 4.39
N LEU A 20 2.98 -0.35 4.06
CA LEU A 20 3.73 -0.88 2.91
C LEU A 20 4.53 -2.12 3.27
N ARG A 21 5.08 -2.15 4.49
CA ARG A 21 5.88 -3.24 5.04
C ARG A 21 5.76 -3.28 6.55
N ILE A 22 5.93 -4.45 7.12
CA ILE A 22 6.07 -4.67 8.56
C ILE A 22 7.49 -5.19 8.78
N LEU A 23 8.27 -4.40 9.50
CA LEU A 23 9.67 -4.68 9.78
C LEU A 23 9.82 -5.07 11.25
N LEU A 24 10.55 -6.14 11.51
CA LEU A 24 10.95 -6.57 12.86
C LEU A 24 12.37 -6.07 13.14
N PRO A 25 12.56 -5.04 13.99
CA PRO A 25 13.90 -4.63 14.40
C PRO A 25 14.60 -5.78 15.13
N ILE A 26 15.83 -6.10 14.71
CA ILE A 26 16.63 -7.18 15.28
C ILE A 26 17.88 -6.67 15.98
N ALA A 27 18.38 -5.49 15.59
CA ALA A 27 19.48 -4.83 16.24
C ALA A 27 19.43 -3.31 16.05
N THR A 28 19.85 -2.57 17.07
CA THR A 28 20.11 -1.13 17.00
C THR A 28 21.46 -0.85 17.64
N PHE A 29 22.31 -0.12 16.94
CA PHE A 29 23.65 0.22 17.38
C PHE A 29 24.13 1.52 16.73
N ARG A 30 25.27 2.04 17.16
CA ARG A 30 25.90 3.20 16.53
C ARG A 30 27.07 2.80 15.65
N ALA A 31 27.19 3.50 14.52
CA ALA A 31 28.34 3.42 13.63
C ALA A 31 28.53 4.78 12.94
N THR A 32 29.75 5.26 12.89
CA THR A 32 30.13 6.55 12.28
C THR A 32 30.84 6.38 10.95
N ASN A 33 31.16 5.14 10.57
CA ASN A 33 31.83 4.81 9.32
C ASN A 33 31.52 3.37 8.89
N PRO A 34 31.81 3.01 7.62
CA PRO A 34 31.53 1.66 7.09
C PRO A 34 32.26 0.51 7.78
N ASP A 35 33.43 0.75 8.39
CA ASP A 35 34.19 -0.30 9.07
C ASP A 35 33.59 -0.62 10.45
N GLU A 36 33.13 0.40 11.17
CA GLU A 36 32.35 0.20 12.39
C GLU A 36 31.04 -0.51 12.10
N LEU A 37 30.33 -0.12 11.05
CA LEU A 37 29.11 -0.80 10.60
C LEU A 37 29.36 -2.29 10.35
N TYR A 38 30.41 -2.61 9.57
CA TYR A 38 30.82 -4.00 9.32
C TYR A 38 31.13 -4.75 10.60
N ALA A 39 31.93 -4.15 11.49
CA ALA A 39 32.33 -4.79 12.74
C ALA A 39 31.13 -5.09 13.66
N GLN A 40 30.17 -4.17 13.77
CA GLN A 40 28.95 -4.37 14.56
C GLN A 40 28.05 -5.44 13.94
N LEU A 41 27.81 -5.39 12.64
CA LEU A 41 26.99 -6.38 11.94
C LEU A 41 27.60 -7.80 12.01
N LYS A 42 28.92 -7.92 11.90
CA LYS A 42 29.61 -9.22 11.99
C LYS A 42 29.51 -9.87 13.38
N ARG A 43 29.30 -9.09 14.45
CA ARG A 43 29.10 -9.61 15.81
C ARG A 43 27.71 -10.18 16.07
N LEU A 44 26.75 -9.86 15.20
CA LEU A 44 25.38 -10.39 15.36
C LEU A 44 25.34 -11.89 15.12
N ASP A 45 24.48 -12.57 15.84
CA ASP A 45 24.20 -13.98 15.58
C ASP A 45 23.21 -14.11 14.41
N TRP A 46 23.73 -14.19 13.20
CA TRP A 46 22.93 -14.34 11.99
C TRP A 46 22.22 -15.69 11.91
N SER A 47 22.73 -16.73 12.61
CA SER A 47 22.11 -18.06 12.62
C SER A 47 20.75 -18.08 13.32
N ALA A 48 20.44 -17.08 14.14
CA ALA A 48 19.12 -16.88 14.73
C ALA A 48 18.05 -16.51 13.68
N TRP A 49 18.46 -15.97 12.53
CA TRP A 49 17.55 -15.39 11.52
C TRP A 49 17.56 -16.15 10.19
N MET A 50 18.65 -16.80 9.83
CA MET A 50 18.79 -17.51 8.57
C MET A 50 19.79 -18.66 8.67
N ARG A 51 19.70 -19.58 7.70
CA ARG A 51 20.72 -20.64 7.50
C ARG A 51 21.71 -20.21 6.43
N SER A 52 22.90 -20.80 6.42
CA SER A 52 23.92 -20.55 5.39
C SER A 52 23.48 -20.94 3.97
N GLY A 53 22.47 -21.80 3.82
CA GLY A 53 21.87 -22.14 2.52
C GLY A 53 20.78 -21.19 2.03
N ASP A 54 20.31 -20.27 2.89
CA ASP A 54 19.26 -19.31 2.50
C ASP A 54 19.83 -18.19 1.62
N SER A 55 19.00 -17.70 0.73
CA SER A 55 19.28 -16.46 -0.04
C SER A 55 18.88 -15.22 0.74
N PHE A 56 19.62 -14.12 0.57
CA PHE A 56 19.32 -12.87 1.25
C PHE A 56 19.55 -11.64 0.38
N ALA A 57 18.98 -10.53 0.83
CA ALA A 57 19.27 -9.20 0.31
C ALA A 57 19.23 -8.15 1.44
N PHE A 58 19.86 -7.00 1.19
CA PHE A 58 19.73 -5.80 2.01
C PHE A 58 19.05 -4.70 1.23
N ASP A 59 18.06 -4.05 1.85
CA ASP A 59 17.51 -2.78 1.44
C ASP A 59 18.01 -1.70 2.41
N THR A 60 18.50 -0.57 1.91
CA THR A 60 19.22 0.40 2.72
C THR A 60 18.69 1.81 2.51
N VAL A 61 18.33 2.45 3.62
CA VAL A 61 17.88 3.85 3.67
C VAL A 61 18.83 4.61 4.58
N VAL A 62 19.42 5.69 4.08
CA VAL A 62 20.48 6.42 4.77
C VAL A 62 20.17 7.91 4.82
N TYR A 63 20.11 8.44 6.04
CA TYR A 63 20.02 9.86 6.36
C TYR A 63 21.20 10.23 7.27
N SER A 64 22.40 10.33 6.70
CA SER A 64 23.64 10.51 7.45
C SER A 64 24.67 11.28 6.61
N GLU A 65 25.44 12.14 7.24
CA GLU A 65 26.61 12.80 6.64
C GLU A 65 27.82 11.84 6.54
N ALA A 66 27.90 10.88 7.46
CA ALA A 66 28.99 9.90 7.50
C ALA A 66 28.85 8.77 6.46
N PHE A 67 27.63 8.49 6.01
CA PHE A 67 27.32 7.45 5.04
C PHE A 67 26.74 8.07 3.76
N THR A 68 27.59 8.41 2.82
CA THR A 68 27.18 9.13 1.59
C THR A 68 26.53 8.26 0.52
N HIS A 69 26.70 6.92 0.59
CA HIS A 69 26.23 5.99 -0.44
C HIS A 69 25.51 4.79 0.15
N SER A 70 24.18 4.78 0.06
CA SER A 70 23.34 3.68 0.54
C SER A 70 23.73 2.30 -0.01
N LYS A 71 24.09 2.23 -1.31
CA LYS A 71 24.56 0.98 -1.93
C LYS A 71 25.82 0.42 -1.28
N TYR A 72 26.76 1.29 -0.88
CA TYR A 72 27.98 0.86 -0.20
C TYR A 72 27.69 0.30 1.19
N VAL A 73 26.75 0.90 1.93
CA VAL A 73 26.24 0.36 3.21
C VAL A 73 25.74 -1.08 3.01
N GLY A 74 24.93 -1.31 1.96
CA GLY A 74 24.44 -2.65 1.63
C GLY A 74 25.55 -3.65 1.30
N TYR A 75 26.62 -3.21 0.61
CA TYR A 75 27.78 -4.08 0.32
C TYR A 75 28.54 -4.45 1.59
N ARG A 76 28.78 -3.49 2.50
CA ARG A 76 29.46 -3.76 3.78
C ARG A 76 28.64 -4.68 4.66
N ALA A 77 27.30 -4.51 4.69
CA ALA A 77 26.41 -5.39 5.42
C ALA A 77 26.42 -6.81 4.86
N LYS A 78 26.37 -6.94 3.53
CA LYS A 78 26.52 -8.22 2.84
C LYS A 78 27.82 -8.92 3.20
N ASP A 79 28.95 -8.19 3.19
CA ASP A 79 30.26 -8.77 3.51
C ASP A 79 30.28 -9.26 4.97
N ALA A 80 29.77 -8.48 5.92
CA ALA A 80 29.69 -8.86 7.33
C ALA A 80 28.88 -10.14 7.57
N LEU A 81 27.72 -10.27 6.89
CA LEU A 81 26.88 -11.47 6.99
C LEU A 81 27.56 -12.68 6.35
N VAL A 82 28.15 -12.54 5.17
CA VAL A 82 28.85 -13.63 4.48
C VAL A 82 30.05 -14.12 5.30
N ASP A 83 30.86 -13.19 5.79
CA ASP A 83 32.06 -13.53 6.56
C ASP A 83 31.68 -14.23 7.90
N TYR A 84 30.54 -13.85 8.51
CA TYR A 84 30.02 -14.56 9.70
C TYR A 84 29.86 -16.06 9.47
N PHE A 85 29.28 -16.49 8.34
CA PHE A 85 29.06 -17.92 8.04
C PHE A 85 30.36 -18.58 7.56
N VAL A 86 31.11 -17.95 6.66
CA VAL A 86 32.34 -18.52 6.09
C VAL A 86 33.42 -18.76 7.15
N GLU A 87 33.61 -17.85 8.09
CA GLU A 87 34.57 -17.99 9.18
C GLU A 87 34.19 -19.10 10.18
N ARG A 88 32.94 -19.54 10.19
CA ARG A 88 32.44 -20.68 10.96
C ARG A 88 32.53 -22.00 10.19
N GLY A 89 33.11 -21.98 9.00
CA GLY A 89 33.22 -23.18 8.14
C GLY A 89 31.91 -23.58 7.47
N GLU A 90 30.92 -22.67 7.43
CA GLU A 90 29.64 -22.91 6.77
C GLU A 90 29.68 -22.47 5.29
N ASN A 91 28.66 -22.87 4.55
CA ASN A 91 28.51 -22.44 3.17
C ASN A 91 28.32 -20.92 3.08
N ARG A 92 28.82 -20.33 1.99
CA ARG A 92 28.60 -18.92 1.68
C ARG A 92 27.14 -18.67 1.30
N PRO A 93 26.36 -17.87 2.04
CA PRO A 93 25.00 -17.50 1.66
C PRO A 93 24.95 -16.78 0.31
N SER A 94 23.88 -17.00 -0.46
CA SER A 94 23.72 -16.39 -1.78
C SER A 94 22.94 -15.07 -1.71
N VAL A 95 23.37 -14.06 -2.47
CA VAL A 95 22.64 -12.83 -2.63
C VAL A 95 21.59 -13.00 -3.74
N ARG A 96 20.33 -12.67 -3.42
CA ARG A 96 19.23 -12.68 -4.38
C ARG A 96 18.39 -11.44 -4.21
N LEU A 97 18.35 -10.58 -5.21
CA LEU A 97 17.63 -9.30 -5.13
C LEU A 97 16.13 -9.46 -5.34
N ASP A 98 15.74 -10.43 -6.14
CA ASP A 98 14.33 -10.72 -6.40
C ASP A 98 13.88 -11.89 -5.52
N ASN A 99 12.88 -11.60 -4.67
CA ASN A 99 12.26 -12.55 -3.73
C ASN A 99 13.27 -13.41 -2.93
N PRO A 100 14.21 -12.80 -2.15
CA PRO A 100 15.15 -13.53 -1.30
C PRO A 100 14.40 -14.26 -0.18
N ASP A 101 15.04 -15.29 0.40
CA ASP A 101 14.49 -15.95 1.59
C ASP A 101 14.47 -15.04 2.80
N ARG A 102 15.48 -14.14 2.90
CA ARG A 102 15.58 -13.10 3.94
C ARG A 102 15.86 -11.75 3.31
N LEU A 103 14.97 -10.79 3.56
CA LEU A 103 15.21 -9.40 3.22
C LEU A 103 15.45 -8.62 4.50
N PHE A 104 16.64 -8.07 4.63
CA PHE A 104 17.01 -7.21 5.74
C PHE A 104 16.92 -5.75 5.33
N HIS A 105 16.44 -4.91 6.23
CA HIS A 105 16.44 -3.46 6.07
C HIS A 105 17.46 -2.84 7.02
N ILE A 106 18.29 -1.95 6.49
CA ILE A 106 19.19 -1.10 7.27
C ILE A 106 18.72 0.33 7.12
N HIS A 107 18.33 0.92 8.22
CA HIS A 107 18.03 2.34 8.31
C HIS A 107 19.11 3.03 9.15
N ILE A 108 19.75 4.03 8.56
CA ILE A 108 20.75 4.86 9.23
C ILE A 108 20.19 6.28 9.37
N ALA A 109 20.02 6.74 10.60
CA ALA A 109 19.67 8.11 10.93
C ALA A 109 20.82 8.73 11.74
N HIS A 110 21.54 9.67 11.12
CA HIS A 110 22.80 10.21 11.65
C HIS A 110 23.85 9.12 11.87
N ASP A 111 24.09 8.70 13.10
CA ASP A 111 25.00 7.62 13.51
C ASP A 111 24.27 6.39 14.08
N GLU A 112 22.94 6.46 14.20
CA GLU A 112 22.12 5.35 14.67
C GLU A 112 21.73 4.43 13.52
N VAL A 113 22.08 3.16 13.65
CA VAL A 113 21.80 2.09 12.69
C VAL A 113 20.75 1.17 13.28
N THR A 114 19.63 1.01 12.57
CA THR A 114 18.63 -0.01 12.86
C THR A 114 18.66 -1.07 11.77
N LEU A 115 18.93 -2.31 12.16
CA LEU A 115 18.78 -3.49 11.33
C LEU A 115 17.43 -4.13 11.62
N ALA A 116 16.64 -4.40 10.59
CA ALA A 116 15.33 -5.04 10.73
C ALA A 116 15.16 -6.16 9.68
N LEU A 117 14.37 -7.17 10.03
CA LEU A 117 13.97 -8.25 9.14
C LEU A 117 12.59 -7.95 8.57
N ASP A 118 12.43 -8.05 7.24
CA ASP A 118 11.15 -7.86 6.56
C ASP A 118 10.24 -9.07 6.73
N SER A 119 9.10 -8.86 7.36
CA SER A 119 8.08 -9.89 7.53
C SER A 119 7.09 -9.97 6.37
N SER A 120 7.02 -8.94 5.55
CA SER A 120 6.01 -8.81 4.49
C SER A 120 6.43 -9.46 3.17
N GLY A 121 7.71 -9.30 2.78
CA GLY A 121 8.24 -9.72 1.48
C GLY A 121 7.88 -8.72 0.39
N GLU A 122 7.05 -9.10 -0.56
CA GLU A 122 6.51 -8.15 -1.52
C GLU A 122 5.71 -7.05 -0.79
N SER A 123 5.82 -5.80 -1.23
CA SER A 123 5.14 -4.68 -0.56
C SER A 123 3.64 -4.93 -0.40
N LEU A 124 3.09 -4.60 0.77
CA LEU A 124 1.70 -4.90 1.14
C LEU A 124 0.65 -4.16 0.28
N HIS A 125 1.02 -3.09 -0.44
CA HIS A 125 0.11 -2.47 -1.41
C HIS A 125 -0.28 -3.45 -2.52
N LYS A 126 0.61 -4.36 -2.90
CA LYS A 126 0.30 -5.43 -3.84
C LYS A 126 -0.56 -6.50 -3.16
N ARG A 127 -1.88 -6.24 -3.12
CA ARG A 127 -2.84 -7.12 -2.43
C ARG A 127 -2.92 -8.51 -3.06
N GLY A 128 -2.77 -8.61 -4.39
CA GLY A 128 -2.89 -9.85 -5.15
C GLY A 128 -4.08 -9.90 -6.11
N TRP A 129 -5.07 -9.04 -5.93
CA TRP A 129 -6.24 -8.96 -6.81
C TRP A 129 -6.00 -8.15 -8.10
N ARG A 130 -4.98 -7.27 -8.12
CA ARG A 130 -4.65 -6.48 -9.30
C ARG A 130 -3.92 -7.33 -10.33
N VAL A 131 -4.56 -7.62 -11.44
CA VAL A 131 -3.99 -8.37 -12.57
C VAL A 131 -3.75 -7.50 -13.79
N ALA A 132 -4.43 -6.35 -13.88
CA ALA A 132 -4.25 -5.36 -14.93
C ALA A 132 -4.22 -3.95 -14.32
N GLN A 133 -3.54 -3.03 -15.00
CA GLN A 133 -3.42 -1.64 -14.56
C GLN A 133 -3.49 -0.67 -15.73
N THR A 134 -3.94 0.54 -15.45
CA THR A 134 -3.81 1.71 -16.32
C THR A 134 -2.39 2.28 -16.20
N GLU A 135 -2.03 3.26 -17.02
CA GLU A 135 -0.67 3.85 -17.02
C GLU A 135 -0.21 4.43 -15.67
N ALA A 136 -1.13 4.91 -14.81
CA ALA A 136 -0.79 5.46 -13.49
C ALA A 136 -1.89 5.09 -12.48
N PRO A 137 -1.92 3.83 -12.04
CA PRO A 137 -2.91 3.39 -11.05
C PRO A 137 -2.59 4.00 -9.69
N MET A 138 -3.66 4.34 -8.95
CA MET A 138 -3.52 4.70 -7.54
C MET A 138 -3.02 3.48 -6.74
N SER A 139 -2.15 3.74 -5.75
CA SER A 139 -1.75 2.70 -4.80
C SER A 139 -2.93 2.30 -3.91
N GLU A 140 -3.06 0.99 -3.65
CA GLU A 140 -4.09 0.43 -2.77
C GLU A 140 -3.99 0.98 -1.34
N VAL A 141 -2.78 1.19 -0.86
CA VAL A 141 -2.50 1.79 0.46
C VAL A 141 -3.01 3.24 0.53
N LEU A 142 -2.80 4.02 -0.54
CA LEU A 142 -3.31 5.39 -0.63
C LEU A 142 -4.84 5.39 -0.69
N ALA A 143 -5.43 4.56 -1.55
CA ALA A 143 -6.88 4.43 -1.66
C ALA A 143 -7.52 4.06 -0.33
N ALA A 144 -6.99 3.05 0.36
CA ALA A 144 -7.46 2.67 1.70
C ALA A 144 -7.32 3.81 2.71
N GLY A 145 -6.19 4.53 2.70
CA GLY A 145 -5.97 5.68 3.57
C GLY A 145 -6.98 6.80 3.36
N ILE A 146 -7.30 7.13 2.10
CA ILE A 146 -8.32 8.12 1.77
C ILE A 146 -9.70 7.70 2.26
N LEU A 147 -10.09 6.44 2.03
CA LEU A 147 -11.36 5.90 2.49
C LEU A 147 -11.49 5.92 4.02
N MET A 148 -10.42 5.59 4.74
CA MET A 148 -10.40 5.67 6.21
C MET A 148 -10.49 7.13 6.70
N LEU A 149 -9.84 8.09 6.04
CA LEU A 149 -9.96 9.52 6.35
C LEU A 149 -11.35 10.09 6.02
N ALA A 150 -12.03 9.48 5.05
CA ALA A 150 -13.42 9.82 4.71
C ALA A 150 -14.45 9.19 5.66
N ASP A 151 -13.99 8.46 6.68
CA ASP A 151 -14.81 7.68 7.62
C ASP A 151 -15.72 6.67 6.90
N TRP A 152 -15.21 6.06 5.82
CA TRP A 152 -15.95 5.04 5.09
C TRP A 152 -16.10 3.75 5.89
N ASP A 153 -17.31 3.36 6.16
CA ASP A 153 -17.66 2.17 6.95
C ASP A 153 -18.62 1.19 6.22
N GLY A 154 -19.09 1.57 5.03
CA GLY A 154 -20.08 0.82 4.27
C GLY A 154 -21.54 1.09 4.65
N SER A 155 -21.84 2.19 5.31
CA SER A 155 -23.19 2.55 5.75
C SER A 155 -24.05 3.22 4.67
N THR A 156 -23.50 3.47 3.49
CA THR A 156 -24.17 4.09 2.34
C THR A 156 -23.71 3.47 1.04
N ASP A 157 -24.27 3.90 -0.08
CA ASP A 157 -23.69 3.64 -1.40
C ASP A 157 -22.37 4.40 -1.58
N PHE A 158 -21.48 3.85 -2.40
CA PHE A 158 -20.19 4.44 -2.76
C PHE A 158 -20.13 4.76 -4.25
N VAL A 159 -19.55 5.90 -4.62
CA VAL A 159 -19.44 6.33 -6.01
C VAL A 159 -18.03 6.79 -6.35
N ASP A 160 -17.42 6.24 -7.42
CA ASP A 160 -16.23 6.78 -8.07
C ASP A 160 -16.49 6.96 -9.57
N PRO A 161 -16.80 8.18 -10.03
CA PRO A 161 -17.17 8.45 -11.41
C PRO A 161 -15.98 8.60 -12.39
N MET A 162 -14.74 8.42 -11.91
CA MET A 162 -13.50 8.40 -12.70
C MET A 162 -12.58 7.30 -12.19
N CYS A 163 -13.11 6.07 -12.15
CA CYS A 163 -12.57 4.97 -11.35
C CYS A 163 -11.25 4.37 -11.89
N GLY A 164 -10.84 4.69 -13.09
CA GLY A 164 -9.61 4.16 -13.68
C GLY A 164 -9.58 2.63 -13.63
N SER A 165 -8.57 2.07 -12.95
CA SER A 165 -8.42 0.61 -12.76
C SER A 165 -9.27 0.01 -11.64
N GLY A 166 -10.14 0.80 -10.98
CA GLY A 166 -11.07 0.35 -9.94
C GLY A 166 -10.49 0.24 -8.54
N THR A 167 -9.34 0.87 -8.25
CA THR A 167 -8.67 0.72 -6.95
C THR A 167 -9.52 1.21 -5.78
N LEU A 168 -10.12 2.40 -5.89
CA LEU A 168 -11.02 2.95 -4.85
C LEU A 168 -12.25 2.07 -4.66
N LEU A 169 -12.84 1.55 -5.74
CA LEU A 169 -14.01 0.68 -5.69
C LEU A 169 -13.72 -0.60 -4.89
N ILE A 170 -12.59 -1.26 -5.21
CA ILE A 170 -12.21 -2.52 -4.57
C ILE A 170 -11.85 -2.29 -3.10
N GLU A 171 -10.99 -1.31 -2.79
CA GLU A 171 -10.64 -1.02 -1.39
C GLU A 171 -11.88 -0.59 -0.57
N ALA A 172 -12.84 0.14 -1.18
CA ALA A 172 -14.11 0.46 -0.52
C ALA A 172 -14.92 -0.81 -0.19
N ALA A 173 -15.02 -1.76 -1.12
CA ALA A 173 -15.68 -3.04 -0.90
C ALA A 173 -14.99 -3.87 0.18
N LEU A 174 -13.65 -3.93 0.18
CA LEU A 174 -12.88 -4.65 1.21
C LEU A 174 -13.10 -4.06 2.61
N ILE A 175 -13.22 -2.74 2.73
CA ILE A 175 -13.53 -2.08 4.00
C ILE A 175 -14.99 -2.38 4.40
N ALA A 176 -15.94 -2.18 3.49
CA ALA A 176 -17.36 -2.38 3.75
C ALA A 176 -17.68 -3.81 4.21
N ARG A 177 -17.09 -4.81 3.57
CA ARG A 177 -17.28 -6.24 3.90
C ARG A 177 -16.38 -6.76 5.01
N GLY A 178 -15.45 -5.97 5.55
CA GLY A 178 -14.50 -6.43 6.57
C GLY A 178 -13.45 -7.41 6.05
N ILE A 179 -13.22 -7.46 4.73
CA ILE A 179 -12.25 -8.38 4.11
C ILE A 179 -10.83 -7.89 4.40
N ALA A 180 -9.99 -8.75 4.97
CA ALA A 180 -8.59 -8.44 5.21
C ALA A 180 -7.82 -8.30 3.90
N PRO A 181 -7.02 -7.22 3.69
CA PRO A 181 -6.31 -7.00 2.42
C PRO A 181 -5.28 -8.08 2.11
N GLY A 182 -4.75 -8.76 3.13
CA GLY A 182 -3.82 -9.86 2.98
C GLY A 182 -4.43 -11.17 2.47
N SER A 183 -5.78 -11.29 2.43
CA SER A 183 -6.45 -12.54 2.01
C SER A 183 -6.22 -12.91 0.54
N PHE A 184 -5.85 -11.95 -0.30
CA PHE A 184 -5.54 -12.18 -1.72
C PHE A 184 -4.07 -12.51 -1.98
N ARG A 185 -3.21 -12.39 -0.96
CA ARG A 185 -1.77 -12.62 -1.12
C ARG A 185 -1.46 -14.11 -1.11
N ARG A 186 -0.53 -14.51 -1.97
CA ARG A 186 -0.05 -15.90 -2.02
C ARG A 186 0.83 -16.26 -0.84
N SER A 187 1.65 -15.32 -0.37
CA SER A 187 2.60 -15.55 0.72
C SER A 187 3.08 -14.26 1.35
N PHE A 188 3.67 -14.40 2.53
CA PHE A 188 4.40 -13.35 3.26
C PHE A 188 5.82 -13.86 3.56
N ALA A 189 6.79 -12.96 3.75
CA ALA A 189 8.17 -13.34 4.04
C ALA A 189 8.32 -14.11 5.36
N PHE A 190 7.53 -13.76 6.39
CA PHE A 190 7.57 -14.45 7.68
C PHE A 190 7.25 -15.94 7.59
N GLN A 191 6.54 -16.39 6.54
CA GLN A 191 6.25 -17.82 6.34
C GLN A 191 7.49 -18.66 6.00
N ARG A 192 8.61 -18.00 5.63
CA ARG A 192 9.90 -18.63 5.40
C ARG A 192 10.86 -18.50 6.59
N TRP A 193 10.44 -17.84 7.67
CA TRP A 193 11.29 -17.68 8.85
C TRP A 193 11.50 -19.01 9.57
N LEU A 194 12.64 -19.13 10.29
CA LEU A 194 13.01 -20.37 10.99
C LEU A 194 12.00 -20.77 12.07
N ASP A 195 11.36 -19.77 12.66
CA ASP A 195 10.41 -19.89 13.76
C ASP A 195 8.95 -19.66 13.32
N TYR A 196 8.65 -19.83 12.04
CA TYR A 196 7.28 -19.70 11.51
C TYR A 196 6.33 -20.69 12.19
N ASP A 197 5.22 -20.19 12.67
CA ASP A 197 4.13 -20.94 13.28
C ASP A 197 2.88 -20.90 12.39
N ALA A 198 2.63 -22.01 11.69
CA ALA A 198 1.51 -22.12 10.75
C ALA A 198 0.16 -22.10 11.49
N GLY A 199 0.06 -22.76 12.65
CA GLY A 199 -1.18 -22.79 13.44
C GLY A 199 -1.55 -21.43 13.96
N LEU A 200 -0.56 -20.64 14.40
CA LEU A 200 -0.78 -19.27 14.84
C LEU A 200 -1.23 -18.37 13.68
N PHE A 201 -0.69 -18.58 12.47
CA PHE A 201 -1.13 -17.81 11.29
C PHE A 201 -2.53 -18.22 10.84
N ASP A 202 -2.90 -19.49 10.93
CA ASP A 202 -4.26 -19.95 10.63
C ASP A 202 -5.28 -19.32 11.60
N LEU A 203 -4.97 -19.22 12.88
CA LEU A 203 -5.77 -18.48 13.86
C LEU A 203 -5.96 -17.01 13.45
N VAL A 204 -4.93 -16.33 12.96
CA VAL A 204 -5.04 -14.96 12.48
C VAL A 204 -6.00 -14.85 11.29
N LYS A 205 -5.95 -15.80 10.37
CA LYS A 205 -6.87 -15.84 9.21
C LYS A 205 -8.31 -16.10 9.65
N GLU A 206 -8.53 -17.01 10.60
CA GLU A 206 -9.86 -17.31 11.16
C GLU A 206 -10.44 -16.07 11.88
N GLU A 207 -9.64 -15.41 12.71
CA GLU A 207 -10.06 -14.15 13.36
C GLU A 207 -10.42 -13.07 12.33
N ALA A 208 -9.63 -12.93 11.26
CA ALA A 208 -9.94 -11.99 10.20
C ALA A 208 -11.22 -12.37 9.45
N ALA A 209 -11.44 -13.65 9.21
CA ALA A 209 -12.66 -14.16 8.57
C ALA A 209 -13.91 -13.93 9.43
N SER A 210 -13.78 -13.98 10.76
CA SER A 210 -14.91 -13.68 11.67
C SER A 210 -15.35 -12.20 11.64
N LEU A 211 -14.57 -11.32 11.05
CA LEU A 211 -14.90 -9.90 10.87
C LEU A 211 -15.65 -9.62 9.56
N LEU A 212 -15.85 -10.65 8.73
CA LEU A 212 -16.66 -10.52 7.52
C LEU A 212 -18.10 -10.14 7.87
N ARG A 213 -18.65 -9.20 7.13
CA ARG A 213 -20.00 -8.68 7.34
C ARG A 213 -20.74 -8.51 6.02
N PRO A 214 -22.07 -8.59 6.01
CA PRO A 214 -22.86 -8.26 4.85
C PRO A 214 -22.70 -6.78 4.50
N PHE A 215 -22.85 -6.46 3.22
CA PHE A 215 -22.91 -5.10 2.72
C PHE A 215 -24.19 -4.96 1.90
N GLU A 216 -25.13 -4.18 2.42
CA GLU A 216 -26.50 -4.04 1.86
C GLU A 216 -26.64 -2.89 0.87
N HIS A 217 -25.56 -2.13 0.68
CA HIS A 217 -25.46 -1.03 -0.27
C HIS A 217 -24.74 -1.47 -1.54
N HIS A 218 -24.49 -0.53 -2.46
CA HIS A 218 -23.84 -0.81 -3.72
C HIS A 218 -22.67 0.16 -3.99
N ILE A 219 -21.71 -0.28 -4.78
CA ILE A 219 -20.55 0.49 -5.20
C ILE A 219 -20.61 0.73 -6.70
N TYR A 220 -20.68 2.00 -7.08
CA TYR A 220 -20.80 2.44 -8.46
C TYR A 220 -19.50 3.04 -8.95
N GLY A 221 -18.92 2.45 -9.98
CA GLY A 221 -17.79 2.98 -10.71
C GLY A 221 -18.17 3.39 -12.13
N SER A 222 -17.55 4.44 -12.64
CA SER A 222 -17.60 4.72 -14.08
C SER A 222 -16.30 5.37 -14.55
N ASP A 223 -16.04 5.28 -15.83
CA ASP A 223 -14.92 5.96 -16.48
C ASP A 223 -15.31 6.25 -17.95
N ASN A 224 -14.79 7.33 -18.52
CA ASN A 224 -14.99 7.68 -19.92
C ASN A 224 -14.07 6.89 -20.86
N SER A 225 -13.06 6.19 -20.33
CA SER A 225 -12.17 5.30 -21.08
C SER A 225 -12.72 3.86 -21.06
N ILE A 226 -13.03 3.34 -22.24
CA ILE A 226 -13.47 1.93 -22.39
C ILE A 226 -12.40 0.95 -21.90
N GLU A 227 -11.11 1.29 -22.08
CA GLU A 227 -10.00 0.47 -21.64
C GLU A 227 -9.88 0.47 -20.11
N ALA A 228 -10.05 1.63 -19.45
CA ALA A 228 -10.09 1.71 -17.99
C ALA A 228 -11.23 0.87 -17.41
N VAL A 229 -12.42 0.94 -18.00
CA VAL A 229 -13.58 0.14 -17.61
C VAL A 229 -13.33 -1.37 -17.75
N LYS A 230 -12.69 -1.82 -18.85
CA LYS A 230 -12.31 -3.23 -19.01
C LYS A 230 -11.35 -3.68 -17.92
N VAL A 231 -10.32 -2.88 -17.63
CA VAL A 231 -9.34 -3.14 -16.56
C VAL A 231 -10.04 -3.19 -15.21
N ALA A 232 -10.88 -2.20 -14.87
CA ALA A 232 -11.61 -2.17 -13.62
C ALA A 232 -12.51 -3.39 -13.42
N ARG A 233 -13.31 -3.75 -14.43
CA ARG A 233 -14.16 -4.95 -14.38
C ARG A 233 -13.37 -6.23 -14.19
N TYR A 234 -12.20 -6.33 -14.83
CA TYR A 234 -11.34 -7.50 -14.68
C TYR A 234 -10.77 -7.61 -13.26
N ASN A 235 -10.29 -6.51 -12.70
CA ASN A 235 -9.80 -6.46 -11.32
C ASN A 235 -10.92 -6.75 -10.30
N VAL A 236 -12.12 -6.17 -10.48
CA VAL A 236 -13.30 -6.42 -9.62
C VAL A 236 -13.66 -7.89 -9.61
N ARG A 237 -13.73 -8.53 -10.79
CA ARG A 237 -14.00 -9.97 -10.91
C ARG A 237 -12.92 -10.82 -10.27
N THR A 238 -11.64 -10.46 -10.45
CA THR A 238 -10.51 -11.18 -9.79
C THR A 238 -10.57 -11.07 -8.27
N ALA A 239 -11.07 -9.95 -7.76
CA ALA A 239 -11.32 -9.77 -6.33
C ALA A 239 -12.59 -10.47 -5.82
N GLY A 240 -13.43 -11.04 -6.71
CA GLY A 240 -14.70 -11.68 -6.34
C GLY A 240 -15.72 -10.71 -5.77
N LEU A 241 -15.81 -9.49 -6.32
CA LEU A 241 -16.62 -8.38 -5.80
C LEU A 241 -17.64 -7.86 -6.82
N ASP A 242 -17.86 -8.60 -7.90
CA ASP A 242 -18.77 -8.23 -9.01
C ASP A 242 -20.26 -8.33 -8.65
N ASP A 243 -20.58 -8.89 -7.50
CA ASP A 243 -21.92 -8.89 -6.90
C ASP A 243 -22.31 -7.54 -6.28
N ILE A 244 -21.34 -6.74 -5.81
CA ILE A 244 -21.59 -5.46 -5.15
C ILE A 244 -20.97 -4.24 -5.86
N ILE A 245 -20.13 -4.46 -6.87
CA ILE A 245 -19.51 -3.39 -7.65
C ILE A 245 -19.99 -3.42 -9.09
N THR A 246 -20.61 -2.33 -9.53
CA THR A 246 -20.95 -2.11 -10.94
C THR A 246 -20.01 -1.07 -11.55
N VAL A 247 -19.42 -1.38 -12.71
CA VAL A 247 -18.56 -0.44 -13.46
C VAL A 247 -19.17 -0.16 -14.83
N ALA A 248 -19.45 1.11 -15.12
CA ALA A 248 -20.06 1.57 -16.37
C ALA A 248 -19.05 2.34 -17.25
N HIS A 249 -19.13 2.16 -18.57
CA HIS A 249 -18.45 3.06 -19.52
C HIS A 249 -19.32 4.31 -19.70
N ARG A 250 -19.01 5.35 -18.96
CA ARG A 250 -19.77 6.60 -18.93
C ARG A 250 -18.93 7.73 -18.35
N ALA A 251 -19.01 8.91 -18.94
CA ALA A 251 -18.39 10.09 -18.37
C ALA A 251 -19.19 10.60 -17.16
N MET A 252 -18.53 11.25 -16.19
CA MET A 252 -19.16 11.71 -14.94
C MET A 252 -20.40 12.57 -15.18
N GLN A 253 -20.37 13.47 -16.17
CA GLN A 253 -21.50 14.35 -16.48
C GLN A 253 -22.78 13.60 -16.88
N ASP A 254 -22.64 12.39 -17.39
CA ASP A 254 -23.75 11.57 -17.90
C ASP A 254 -24.16 10.47 -16.89
N CYS A 255 -23.45 10.35 -15.74
CA CYS A 255 -23.75 9.34 -14.74
C CYS A 255 -25.03 9.69 -13.98
N PRO A 256 -26.01 8.79 -13.86
CA PRO A 256 -27.09 8.97 -12.90
C PRO A 256 -26.49 8.94 -11.48
N ALA A 257 -26.94 9.84 -10.62
CA ALA A 257 -26.61 9.78 -9.21
C ALA A 257 -27.50 8.74 -8.53
N PRO A 258 -26.97 7.88 -7.66
CA PRO A 258 -27.77 7.06 -6.75
C PRO A 258 -28.58 7.94 -5.78
N GLU A 259 -29.53 7.32 -5.08
CA GLU A 259 -30.25 8.03 -4.02
C GLU A 259 -29.27 8.45 -2.90
N ALA A 260 -29.40 9.71 -2.49
CA ALA A 260 -28.58 10.28 -1.42
C ALA A 260 -29.04 9.78 -0.03
N PRO A 261 -28.16 9.71 0.98
CA PRO A 261 -26.75 10.12 0.95
C PRO A 261 -25.82 9.03 0.39
N VAL A 262 -24.74 9.45 -0.30
CA VAL A 262 -23.66 8.56 -0.74
C VAL A 262 -22.31 9.10 -0.29
N LEU A 263 -21.27 8.25 -0.29
CA LEU A 263 -19.89 8.71 -0.28
C LEU A 263 -19.34 8.70 -1.70
N LEU A 264 -19.01 9.87 -2.24
CA LEU A 264 -18.31 10.01 -3.51
C LEU A 264 -16.82 10.24 -3.25
N VAL A 265 -15.95 9.37 -3.78
CA VAL A 265 -14.51 9.57 -3.75
C VAL A 265 -13.98 9.41 -5.16
N THR A 266 -13.22 10.38 -5.63
CA THR A 266 -12.72 10.32 -7.00
C THR A 266 -11.32 10.92 -7.14
N ASN A 267 -10.54 10.35 -8.07
CA ASN A 267 -9.22 10.80 -8.47
C ASN A 267 -9.25 11.27 -9.93
N PRO A 268 -9.67 12.51 -10.19
CA PRO A 268 -9.72 13.05 -11.54
C PRO A 268 -8.34 13.02 -12.21
N PRO A 269 -8.27 12.93 -13.55
CA PRO A 269 -6.99 13.02 -14.25
C PRO A 269 -6.33 14.38 -14.02
N TYR A 270 -5.00 14.38 -13.78
CA TYR A 270 -4.19 15.55 -13.56
C TYR A 270 -2.84 15.45 -14.28
N GLY A 271 -2.10 16.58 -14.35
CA GLY A 271 -0.77 16.63 -14.95
C GLY A 271 -0.78 16.88 -16.45
N GLU A 272 0.27 16.44 -17.14
CA GLU A 272 0.54 16.72 -18.57
C GLU A 272 -0.49 16.14 -19.56
N ARG A 273 -1.41 15.33 -19.08
CA ARG A 273 -2.44 14.65 -19.88
C ARG A 273 -3.60 15.53 -20.31
N LEU A 274 -3.79 16.68 -19.66
CA LEU A 274 -4.85 17.63 -19.98
C LEU A 274 -4.27 19.03 -20.21
N ARG A 275 -4.85 19.76 -21.19
CA ARG A 275 -4.54 21.18 -21.37
C ARG A 275 -5.08 21.97 -20.15
N PRO A 276 -4.43 23.07 -19.71
CA PRO A 276 -4.86 23.83 -18.52
C PRO A 276 -6.34 24.20 -18.50
N ARG A 277 -6.89 24.70 -19.61
CA ARG A 277 -8.33 25.04 -19.72
C ARG A 277 -9.24 23.84 -19.55
N SER A 278 -8.86 22.66 -20.04
CA SER A 278 -9.65 21.44 -19.87
C SER A 278 -9.65 20.91 -18.43
N ILE A 279 -8.65 21.26 -17.62
CA ILE A 279 -8.61 20.90 -16.20
C ILE A 279 -9.61 21.76 -15.42
N GLU A 280 -9.60 23.06 -15.60
CA GLU A 280 -10.57 23.98 -14.96
C GLU A 280 -12.02 23.61 -15.30
N ASP A 281 -12.29 23.32 -16.57
CA ASP A 281 -13.62 22.89 -17.02
C ASP A 281 -14.04 21.56 -16.40
N LEU A 282 -13.09 20.62 -16.22
CA LEU A 282 -13.33 19.35 -15.54
C LEU A 282 -13.72 19.58 -14.07
N TYR A 283 -12.94 20.38 -13.33
CA TYR A 283 -13.24 20.64 -11.92
C TYR A 283 -14.52 21.48 -11.73
N ARG A 284 -14.82 22.40 -12.65
CA ARG A 284 -16.12 23.11 -12.68
C ARG A 284 -17.27 22.13 -12.91
N MET A 285 -17.17 21.22 -13.86
CA MET A 285 -18.16 20.18 -14.11
C MET A 285 -18.37 19.29 -12.88
N ILE A 286 -17.28 18.88 -12.19
CA ILE A 286 -17.37 18.14 -10.94
C ILE A 286 -18.17 18.93 -9.91
N GLY A 287 -17.86 20.22 -9.73
CA GLY A 287 -18.57 21.09 -8.80
C GLY A 287 -20.07 21.20 -9.09
N GLU A 288 -20.44 21.40 -10.35
CA GLU A 288 -21.85 21.45 -10.76
C GLU A 288 -22.58 20.10 -10.53
N ARG A 289 -21.92 18.99 -10.81
CA ARG A 289 -22.49 17.67 -10.53
C ARG A 289 -22.70 17.46 -9.02
N LEU A 290 -21.74 17.86 -8.18
CA LEU A 290 -21.88 17.75 -6.72
C LEU A 290 -23.04 18.59 -6.18
N LYS A 291 -23.22 19.82 -6.66
CA LYS A 291 -24.32 20.72 -6.26
C LYS A 291 -25.69 20.16 -6.61
N HIS A 292 -25.84 19.67 -7.83
CA HIS A 292 -27.16 19.37 -8.39
C HIS A 292 -27.57 17.91 -8.28
N ASN A 293 -26.61 16.97 -8.21
CA ASN A 293 -26.91 15.56 -8.27
C ASN A 293 -26.50 14.78 -7.00
N TYR A 294 -25.63 15.35 -6.16
CA TYR A 294 -25.14 14.71 -4.93
C TYR A 294 -25.40 15.54 -3.68
N ALA A 295 -26.44 16.37 -3.69
CA ALA A 295 -26.85 17.16 -2.53
C ALA A 295 -27.11 16.25 -1.32
N GLY A 296 -26.60 16.63 -0.12
CA GLY A 296 -26.70 15.82 1.09
C GLY A 296 -25.68 14.68 1.20
N SER A 297 -24.80 14.51 0.20
CA SER A 297 -23.75 13.49 0.18
C SER A 297 -22.40 14.05 0.64
N LYS A 298 -21.46 13.16 1.01
CA LYS A 298 -20.06 13.52 1.25
C LYS A 298 -19.25 13.30 -0.03
N ALA A 299 -18.33 14.24 -0.35
CA ALA A 299 -17.45 14.12 -1.50
C ALA A 299 -15.99 14.34 -1.10
N TRP A 300 -15.11 13.46 -1.58
CA TRP A 300 -13.64 13.56 -1.47
C TRP A 300 -13.04 13.56 -2.87
N ILE A 301 -12.26 14.59 -3.16
CA ILE A 301 -11.66 14.79 -4.47
C ILE A 301 -10.16 14.89 -4.30
N ILE A 302 -9.42 14.11 -5.06
CA ILE A 302 -7.96 14.16 -5.08
C ILE A 302 -7.56 15.16 -6.18
N ALA A 303 -6.68 16.09 -5.85
CA ALA A 303 -6.17 17.06 -6.81
C ALA A 303 -4.66 17.25 -6.62
N TYR A 304 -3.95 17.37 -7.74
CA TYR A 304 -2.49 17.58 -7.75
C TYR A 304 -2.11 19.03 -7.36
N LYS A 305 -2.96 20.01 -7.70
CA LYS A 305 -2.71 21.43 -7.41
C LYS A 305 -3.86 22.03 -6.63
N PRO A 306 -3.55 22.88 -5.62
CA PRO A 306 -4.57 23.60 -4.86
C PRO A 306 -5.54 24.41 -5.70
N GLU A 307 -5.06 25.05 -6.78
CA GLU A 307 -5.86 25.92 -7.64
C GLU A 307 -7.01 25.18 -8.33
N HIS A 308 -6.90 23.88 -8.50
CA HIS A 308 -7.97 23.08 -9.09
C HIS A 308 -9.23 23.08 -8.22
N PHE A 309 -9.09 23.17 -6.88
CA PHE A 309 -10.24 23.20 -5.99
C PHE A 309 -11.05 24.52 -6.11
N ASP A 310 -10.43 25.64 -6.51
CA ASP A 310 -11.12 26.92 -6.66
C ASP A 310 -12.19 26.82 -7.77
N SER A 311 -11.93 26.03 -8.81
CA SER A 311 -12.85 25.81 -9.93
C SER A 311 -14.08 24.95 -9.57
N ILE A 312 -14.05 24.18 -8.46
CA ILE A 312 -15.20 23.39 -8.00
C ILE A 312 -16.35 24.29 -7.53
N GLY A 313 -16.04 25.48 -7.00
CA GLY A 313 -17.03 26.44 -6.54
C GLY A 313 -17.87 25.95 -5.36
N LEU A 314 -17.34 25.05 -4.53
CA LEU A 314 -17.89 24.59 -3.27
C LEU A 314 -16.89 24.83 -2.14
N ARG A 315 -17.40 25.16 -0.96
CA ARG A 315 -16.57 25.33 0.23
C ARG A 315 -16.09 23.95 0.72
N GLN A 316 -14.77 23.76 0.80
CA GLN A 316 -14.17 22.56 1.37
C GLN A 316 -14.20 22.62 2.91
N ASN A 317 -14.53 21.51 3.55
CA ASN A 317 -14.55 21.39 5.01
C ASN A 317 -13.18 20.96 5.56
N VAL A 318 -12.47 20.08 4.81
CA VAL A 318 -11.18 19.49 5.18
C VAL A 318 -10.27 19.49 3.96
N ARG A 319 -8.99 19.75 4.19
CA ARG A 319 -7.93 19.59 3.19
C ARG A 319 -6.75 18.87 3.81
N ILE A 320 -6.29 17.79 3.17
CA ILE A 320 -5.20 16.95 3.64
C ILE A 320 -4.18 16.81 2.52
N LYS A 321 -2.92 17.04 2.83
CA LYS A 321 -1.81 16.78 1.89
C LYS A 321 -1.41 15.32 1.96
N MET A 322 -1.32 14.69 0.79
CA MET A 322 -0.94 13.28 0.65
C MET A 322 0.07 13.12 -0.48
N LEU A 323 0.74 11.97 -0.51
CA LEU A 323 1.66 11.61 -1.59
C LEU A 323 1.06 10.49 -2.42
N ASN A 324 0.92 10.72 -3.73
CA ASN A 324 0.62 9.69 -4.72
C ASN A 324 1.89 9.40 -5.54
N GLY A 325 2.67 8.42 -5.10
CA GLY A 325 4.03 8.22 -5.57
C GLY A 325 4.93 9.38 -5.13
N SER A 326 5.54 10.08 -6.09
CA SER A 326 6.35 11.29 -5.85
C SER A 326 5.55 12.59 -5.91
N LEU A 327 4.26 12.54 -6.23
CA LEU A 327 3.41 13.72 -6.38
C LEU A 327 2.69 14.05 -5.09
N GLU A 328 2.83 15.29 -4.61
CA GLU A 328 1.99 15.85 -3.55
C GLU A 328 0.59 16.18 -4.13
N CYS A 329 -0.45 15.68 -3.49
CA CYS A 329 -1.85 15.91 -3.87
C CYS A 329 -2.71 16.17 -2.63
#